data_76cd746dbcf15a4f0166e26eede326de
#
_entry.id   76cd746dbcf15a4f0166e26eede326de
#
_cell.length_a   1.000
_cell.length_b   1.000
_cell.length_c   1.000
_cell.angle_alpha   90.00
_cell.angle_beta   90.00
_cell.angle_gamma   90.00
#
_symmetry.space_group_name_H-M   'P 1'
#
loop_
_entity.id
_entity.type
_entity.pdbx_description
1 polymer ?
#
loop_
_entity_poly.entity_id
_entity_poly.type
_entity_poly.pdbx_seq_one_letter_code
_entity_poly.pdbx_strand_id
1 'polypeptide(L)'
;MKTIITILVLVLLAVVALVVLRRVGVLASAGSGAWPFYVKKPLSQPEQVLYHRLIRALPEHIVLAQVQVSRVLGVKKGSSFNEWNNRINRLSYDFVVCGKDSTVIAAVELDDKTHESKARIATDEKKNKASADAGLRLLRWHVRALPTEVAIRQELLAPPVPAPVQNAVSRKGKGAA
;
A
#
# COMPACT_ATOMS: atom_id res chain seq x y z
N MET A 1 -39.01 -50.76 0.82
CA MET A 1 -37.75 -50.36 0.17
C MET A 1 -37.79 -48.92 -0.33
N LYS A 2 -38.79 -48.45 -1.09
CA LYS A 2 -38.85 -47.09 -1.63
C LYS A 2 -38.81 -46.00 -0.55
N THR A 3 -39.54 -46.17 0.56
CA THR A 3 -39.57 -45.21 1.71
C THR A 3 -38.21 -45.05 2.38
N ILE A 4 -37.45 -46.11 2.56
CA ILE A 4 -36.11 -46.08 3.17
C ILE A 4 -35.13 -45.33 2.27
N ILE A 5 -35.20 -45.56 0.96
CA ILE A 5 -34.34 -44.86 -0.01
C ILE A 5 -34.67 -43.36 -0.03
N THR A 6 -35.96 -42.99 0.04
CA THR A 6 -36.37 -41.56 0.08
C THR A 6 -35.82 -40.87 1.33
N ILE A 7 -35.90 -41.52 2.51
CA ILE A 7 -35.36 -40.96 3.76
C ILE A 7 -33.86 -40.78 3.67
N LEU A 8 -33.11 -41.76 3.13
CA LEU A 8 -31.66 -41.66 2.99
C LEU A 8 -31.25 -40.51 2.05
N VAL A 9 -31.99 -40.30 0.94
CA VAL A 9 -31.74 -39.17 0.03
C VAL A 9 -31.98 -37.83 0.72
N LEU A 10 -33.07 -37.69 1.48
CA LEU A 10 -33.37 -36.46 2.21
C LEU A 10 -32.31 -36.14 3.28
N VAL A 11 -31.83 -37.14 4.03
CA VAL A 11 -30.75 -36.96 5.01
C VAL A 11 -29.45 -36.55 4.31
N LEU A 12 -29.12 -37.18 3.17
CA LEU A 12 -27.93 -36.79 2.41
C LEU A 12 -28.00 -35.33 1.93
N LEU A 13 -29.15 -34.93 1.38
CA LEU A 13 -29.37 -33.54 0.95
C LEU A 13 -29.26 -32.55 2.11
N ALA A 14 -29.79 -32.87 3.27
CA ALA A 14 -29.69 -32.03 4.48
C ALA A 14 -28.22 -31.89 4.96
N VAL A 15 -27.45 -32.99 4.93
CA VAL A 15 -26.03 -32.97 5.27
C VAL A 15 -25.22 -32.13 4.27
N VAL A 16 -25.47 -32.29 2.97
CA VAL A 16 -24.83 -31.49 1.93
C VAL A 16 -25.17 -30.00 2.10
N ALA A 17 -26.44 -29.67 2.32
CA ALA A 17 -26.86 -28.30 2.58
C ALA A 17 -26.18 -27.72 3.82
N LEU A 18 -26.07 -28.48 4.91
CA LEU A 18 -25.37 -28.05 6.13
C LEU A 18 -23.87 -27.81 5.88
N VAL A 19 -23.21 -28.66 5.12
CA VAL A 19 -21.79 -28.49 4.77
C VAL A 19 -21.60 -27.27 3.88
N VAL A 20 -22.48 -27.04 2.90
CA VAL A 20 -22.43 -25.86 2.04
C VAL A 20 -22.66 -24.59 2.85
N LEU A 21 -23.67 -24.54 3.74
CA LEU A 21 -23.95 -23.41 4.61
C LEU A 21 -22.78 -23.10 5.55
N ARG A 22 -22.08 -24.12 6.06
CA ARG A 22 -20.85 -23.93 6.85
C ARG A 22 -19.70 -23.38 6.00
N ARG A 23 -19.51 -23.85 4.78
CA ARG A 23 -18.45 -23.37 3.87
C ARG A 23 -18.70 -21.96 3.36
N VAL A 24 -19.95 -21.58 3.13
CA VAL A 24 -20.33 -20.21 2.70
C VAL A 24 -20.33 -19.23 3.89
N GLY A 25 -20.06 -19.68 5.11
CA GLY A 25 -20.00 -18.83 6.29
C GLY A 25 -21.36 -18.33 6.79
N VAL A 26 -22.46 -18.80 6.23
CA VAL A 26 -23.83 -18.43 6.66
C VAL A 26 -24.12 -18.91 8.08
N LEU A 27 -23.45 -20.00 8.51
CA LEU A 27 -23.51 -20.54 9.87
C LEU A 27 -22.25 -20.18 10.69
N ALA A 28 -21.45 -19.20 10.23
CA ALA A 28 -20.45 -18.61 11.09
C ALA A 28 -21.20 -17.93 12.24
N SER A 29 -21.17 -18.58 13.38
CA SER A 29 -21.64 -18.05 14.66
C SER A 29 -21.24 -16.58 14.71
N ALA A 30 -22.20 -15.68 14.81
CA ALA A 30 -21.99 -14.33 15.30
C ALA A 30 -21.47 -14.52 16.73
N GLY A 31 -20.14 -14.77 16.83
CA GLY A 31 -19.49 -15.00 18.10
C GLY A 31 -19.63 -13.74 18.94
N SER A 32 -20.49 -13.81 19.94
CA SER A 32 -20.59 -12.83 21.03
C SER A 32 -19.35 -12.84 21.93
N GLY A 33 -18.28 -13.50 21.50
CA GLY A 33 -16.99 -13.55 22.19
C GLY A 33 -16.18 -12.27 21.99
N ALA A 34 -15.33 -11.93 22.96
CA ALA A 34 -14.38 -10.84 22.85
C ALA A 34 -13.47 -11.03 21.61
N TRP A 35 -13.28 -9.97 20.82
CA TRP A 35 -12.44 -10.01 19.65
C TRP A 35 -10.97 -10.13 20.06
N PRO A 36 -10.16 -10.97 19.40
CA PRO A 36 -8.80 -11.30 19.83
C PRO A 36 -7.79 -10.22 19.42
N PHE A 37 -8.10 -8.96 19.68
CA PHE A 37 -7.22 -7.84 19.34
C PHE A 37 -6.56 -7.24 20.58
N TYR A 38 -5.34 -6.75 20.38
CA TYR A 38 -4.60 -5.99 21.36
C TYR A 38 -3.99 -4.75 20.72
N VAL A 39 -3.71 -3.73 21.53
CA VAL A 39 -3.07 -2.48 21.06
C VAL A 39 -1.58 -2.73 20.87
N LYS A 40 -1.04 -2.38 19.70
CA LYS A 40 0.40 -2.44 19.38
C LYS A 40 0.94 -1.06 19.04
N LYS A 41 2.26 -0.89 19.13
CA LYS A 41 2.94 0.33 18.65
C LYS A 41 2.87 0.38 17.13
N PRO A 42 2.38 1.47 16.53
CA PRO A 42 2.25 1.56 15.06
C PRO A 42 3.60 1.77 14.35
N LEU A 43 4.59 2.34 15.03
CA LEU A 43 5.92 2.63 14.50
C LEU A 43 6.98 1.78 15.17
N SER A 44 7.91 1.25 14.37
CA SER A 44 9.16 0.63 14.83
C SER A 44 10.10 1.70 15.43
N GLN A 45 11.14 1.26 16.13
CA GLN A 45 12.11 2.19 16.73
C GLN A 45 12.77 3.16 15.73
N PRO A 46 13.29 2.71 14.56
CA PRO A 46 13.85 3.61 13.55
C PRO A 46 12.81 4.57 12.97
N GLU A 47 11.58 4.11 12.74
CA GLU A 47 10.49 4.96 12.26
C GLU A 47 10.14 6.05 13.29
N GLN A 48 10.13 5.75 14.59
CA GLN A 48 9.91 6.75 15.64
C GLN A 48 11.00 7.84 15.61
N VAL A 49 12.27 7.45 15.45
CA VAL A 49 13.39 8.40 15.34
C VAL A 49 13.20 9.31 14.12
N LEU A 50 12.88 8.72 12.96
CA LEU A 50 12.67 9.47 11.73
C LEU A 50 11.45 10.40 11.85
N TYR A 51 10.35 9.93 12.43
CA TYR A 51 9.14 10.72 12.66
C TYR A 51 9.46 12.01 13.43
N HIS A 52 10.17 11.90 14.54
CA HIS A 52 10.55 13.08 15.34
C HIS A 52 11.50 14.02 14.60
N ARG A 53 12.41 13.50 13.77
CA ARG A 53 13.26 14.35 12.91
C ARG A 53 12.44 15.07 11.85
N LEU A 54 11.49 14.41 11.21
CA LEU A 54 10.58 15.01 10.21
C LEU A 54 9.79 16.17 10.83
N ILE A 55 9.18 15.98 12.00
CA ILE A 55 8.40 17.03 12.67
C ILE A 55 9.30 18.24 13.02
N ARG A 56 10.50 18.00 13.55
CA ARG A 56 11.41 19.10 13.90
C ARG A 56 11.99 19.80 12.67
N ALA A 57 12.25 19.06 11.59
CA ALA A 57 12.72 19.66 10.34
C ALA A 57 11.63 20.46 9.61
N LEU A 58 10.35 20.11 9.78
CA LEU A 58 9.23 20.61 8.99
C LEU A 58 8.05 21.07 9.89
N PRO A 59 8.28 22.02 10.83
CA PRO A 59 7.25 22.42 11.80
C PRO A 59 6.01 23.07 11.14
N GLU A 60 6.16 23.58 9.93
CA GLU A 60 5.11 24.20 9.14
C GLU A 60 4.33 23.22 8.24
N HIS A 61 4.65 21.91 8.29
CA HIS A 61 4.04 20.87 7.46
C HIS A 61 3.30 19.84 8.30
N ILE A 62 2.45 19.05 7.64
CA ILE A 62 1.77 17.90 8.24
C ILE A 62 2.59 16.64 7.90
N VAL A 63 2.99 15.91 8.93
CA VAL A 63 3.67 14.61 8.79
C VAL A 63 2.71 13.50 9.21
N LEU A 64 2.31 12.68 8.26
CA LEU A 64 1.44 11.52 8.46
C LEU A 64 2.28 10.25 8.43
N ALA A 65 1.98 9.31 9.32
CA ALA A 65 2.70 8.03 9.39
C ALA A 65 1.81 6.87 8.93
N GLN A 66 2.41 5.84 8.34
CA GLN A 66 1.76 4.59 7.90
C GLN A 66 0.53 4.85 7.00
N VAL A 67 0.72 5.70 5.98
CA VAL A 67 -0.37 6.15 5.09
C VAL A 67 -0.57 5.17 3.94
N GLN A 68 -1.77 4.64 3.83
CA GLN A 68 -2.13 3.76 2.72
C GLN A 68 -1.96 4.46 1.36
N VAL A 69 -1.28 3.80 0.40
CA VAL A 69 -0.97 4.37 -0.93
C VAL A 69 -2.22 4.85 -1.65
N SER A 70 -3.34 4.13 -1.55
CA SER A 70 -4.62 4.50 -2.15
C SER A 70 -5.30 5.73 -1.52
N ARG A 71 -4.79 6.26 -0.40
CA ARG A 71 -5.22 7.55 0.17
C ARG A 71 -4.46 8.73 -0.43
N VAL A 72 -3.31 8.45 -1.02
CA VAL A 72 -2.41 9.45 -1.62
C VAL A 72 -2.56 9.48 -3.14
N LEU A 73 -2.70 8.30 -3.77
CA LEU A 73 -2.79 8.15 -5.21
C LEU A 73 -4.22 7.81 -5.64
N GLY A 74 -4.77 8.60 -6.55
CA GLY A 74 -6.07 8.35 -7.20
C GLY A 74 -5.92 7.61 -8.53
N VAL A 75 -7.00 6.96 -8.98
CA VAL A 75 -7.08 6.34 -10.31
C VAL A 75 -7.57 7.37 -11.32
N LYS A 76 -6.87 7.51 -12.45
CA LYS A 76 -7.22 8.46 -13.53
C LYS A 76 -8.58 8.10 -14.15
N LYS A 77 -9.35 9.12 -14.54
CA LYS A 77 -10.62 8.95 -15.28
C LYS A 77 -10.39 8.09 -16.53
N GLY A 78 -11.34 7.20 -16.84
CA GLY A 78 -11.26 6.28 -17.99
C GLY A 78 -10.51 4.97 -17.70
N SER A 79 -9.89 4.82 -16.52
CA SER A 79 -9.29 3.56 -16.07
C SER A 79 -10.21 2.82 -15.10
N SER A 80 -10.14 1.48 -15.08
CA SER A 80 -10.90 0.65 -14.14
C SER A 80 -10.44 0.91 -12.69
N PHE A 81 -11.30 1.58 -11.89
CA PHE A 81 -10.98 1.89 -10.50
C PHE A 81 -10.64 0.64 -9.69
N ASN A 82 -11.48 -0.41 -9.75
CA ASN A 82 -11.29 -1.61 -8.96
C ASN A 82 -9.98 -2.32 -9.30
N GLU A 83 -9.65 -2.43 -10.59
CA GLU A 83 -8.42 -3.08 -11.03
C GLU A 83 -7.18 -2.35 -10.49
N TRP A 84 -7.10 -1.03 -10.70
CA TRP A 84 -5.93 -0.24 -10.33
C TRP A 84 -5.82 -0.01 -8.83
N ASN A 85 -6.94 0.24 -8.16
CA ASN A 85 -6.97 0.39 -6.71
C ASN A 85 -6.54 -0.91 -5.99
N ASN A 86 -6.95 -2.09 -6.49
CA ASN A 86 -6.55 -3.37 -5.90
C ASN A 86 -5.04 -3.64 -5.99
N ARG A 87 -4.31 -2.98 -6.88
CA ARG A 87 -2.85 -3.10 -6.98
C ARG A 87 -2.12 -2.37 -5.85
N ILE A 88 -2.73 -1.33 -5.26
CA ILE A 88 -2.10 -0.41 -4.30
C ILE A 88 -2.79 -0.34 -2.94
N ASN A 89 -4.03 -0.81 -2.79
CA ASN A 89 -4.85 -0.64 -1.59
C ASN A 89 -4.30 -1.34 -0.33
N ARG A 90 -3.37 -2.29 -0.49
CA ARG A 90 -2.70 -2.99 0.62
C ARG A 90 -1.30 -2.46 0.90
N LEU A 91 -0.86 -1.45 0.14
CA LEU A 91 0.45 -0.84 0.28
C LEU A 91 0.33 0.42 1.14
N SER A 92 1.36 0.70 1.92
CA SER A 92 1.47 1.94 2.71
C SER A 92 2.83 2.59 2.48
N TYR A 93 2.87 3.92 2.60
CA TYR A 93 4.10 4.68 2.80
C TYR A 93 4.37 4.79 4.29
N ASP A 94 5.64 4.72 4.69
CA ASP A 94 6.00 4.90 6.10
C ASP A 94 5.65 6.30 6.57
N PHE A 95 5.93 7.32 5.74
CA PHE A 95 5.51 8.70 6.00
C PHE A 95 5.06 9.41 4.74
N VAL A 96 4.16 10.38 4.92
CA VAL A 96 3.73 11.33 3.88
C VAL A 96 3.83 12.73 4.45
N VAL A 97 4.53 13.60 3.75
CA VAL A 97 4.67 15.02 4.10
C VAL A 97 3.71 15.82 3.24
N CYS A 98 2.89 16.65 3.89
CA CYS A 98 1.91 17.51 3.25
C CYS A 98 2.09 18.97 3.68
N GLY A 99 1.63 19.89 2.84
CA GLY A 99 1.36 21.26 3.21
C GLY A 99 0.23 21.36 4.25
N LYS A 100 0.00 22.55 4.80
CA LYS A 100 -1.10 22.81 5.76
C LYS A 100 -2.50 22.58 5.17
N ASP A 101 -2.62 22.70 3.86
CA ASP A 101 -3.83 22.43 3.07
C ASP A 101 -4.01 20.95 2.71
N SER A 102 -3.16 20.07 3.24
CA SER A 102 -3.09 18.64 2.92
C SER A 102 -2.60 18.32 1.49
N THR A 103 -2.08 19.28 0.74
CA THR A 103 -1.42 19.00 -0.54
C THR A 103 -0.17 18.15 -0.29
N VAL A 104 -0.08 16.99 -0.95
CA VAL A 104 1.04 16.06 -0.78
C VAL A 104 2.30 16.63 -1.43
N ILE A 105 3.39 16.72 -0.65
CA ILE A 105 4.70 17.19 -1.09
C ILE A 105 5.59 16.01 -1.47
N ALA A 106 5.68 15.01 -0.59
CA ALA A 106 6.48 13.81 -0.82
C ALA A 106 6.00 12.65 0.06
N ALA A 107 6.29 11.43 -0.40
CA ALA A 107 6.27 10.23 0.43
C ALA A 107 7.70 9.86 0.84
N VAL A 108 7.85 9.25 2.01
CA VAL A 108 9.15 8.83 2.57
C VAL A 108 9.04 7.37 2.99
N GLU A 109 10.03 6.58 2.62
CA GLU A 109 10.20 5.17 2.99
C GLU A 109 11.49 5.00 3.77
N LEU A 110 11.45 4.12 4.76
CA LEU A 110 12.59 3.76 5.58
C LEU A 110 13.04 2.34 5.24
N ASP A 111 14.13 2.22 4.50
CA ASP A 111 14.63 0.94 4.02
C ASP A 111 15.56 0.26 5.04
N ASP A 112 15.25 -1.00 5.36
CA ASP A 112 16.16 -1.93 6.02
C ASP A 112 16.42 -3.13 5.09
N LYS A 113 17.51 -3.06 4.31
CA LYS A 113 17.82 -4.04 3.26
C LYS A 113 18.43 -5.36 3.76
N THR A 114 18.39 -5.64 5.06
CA THR A 114 19.09 -6.81 5.61
C THR A 114 18.53 -8.16 5.16
N HIS A 115 17.23 -8.24 4.75
CA HIS A 115 16.60 -9.48 4.24
C HIS A 115 15.46 -9.15 3.26
N GLU A 116 15.78 -8.95 1.98
CA GLU A 116 14.75 -8.73 0.96
C GLU A 116 14.21 -10.06 0.41
N SER A 117 12.95 -10.37 0.71
CA SER A 117 12.24 -11.45 0.01
C SER A 117 11.79 -10.99 -1.38
N LYS A 118 11.66 -11.92 -2.35
CA LYS A 118 11.14 -11.63 -3.70
C LYS A 118 9.78 -10.91 -3.67
N ALA A 119 8.93 -11.26 -2.71
CA ALA A 119 7.62 -10.63 -2.52
C ALA A 119 7.75 -9.15 -2.10
N ARG A 120 8.74 -8.82 -1.25
CA ARG A 120 9.00 -7.45 -0.82
C ARG A 120 9.51 -6.60 -1.98
N ILE A 121 10.46 -7.12 -2.77
CA ILE A 121 10.97 -6.45 -3.97
C ILE A 121 9.82 -6.11 -4.92
N ALA A 122 8.93 -7.08 -5.25
CA ALA A 122 7.79 -6.85 -6.12
C ALA A 122 6.80 -5.81 -5.56
N THR A 123 6.68 -5.72 -4.24
CA THR A 123 5.84 -4.71 -3.55
C THR A 123 6.45 -3.32 -3.68
N ASP A 124 7.78 -3.21 -3.49
CA ASP A 124 8.52 -1.96 -3.61
C ASP A 124 8.54 -1.44 -5.06
N GLU A 125 8.70 -2.34 -6.04
CA GLU A 125 8.58 -2.00 -7.46
C GLU A 125 7.20 -1.42 -7.80
N LYS A 126 6.11 -2.00 -7.26
CA LYS A 126 4.75 -1.46 -7.44
C LYS A 126 4.61 -0.06 -6.86
N LYS A 127 5.10 0.18 -5.62
CA LYS A 127 5.08 1.50 -5.00
C LYS A 127 5.88 2.51 -5.82
N ASN A 128 7.09 2.14 -6.23
CA ASN A 128 7.95 3.00 -7.05
C ASN A 128 7.26 3.39 -8.36
N LYS A 129 6.72 2.39 -9.08
CA LYS A 129 6.04 2.64 -10.35
C LYS A 129 4.79 3.51 -10.17
N ALA A 130 3.94 3.21 -9.20
CA ALA A 130 2.72 3.97 -8.96
C ALA A 130 3.03 5.42 -8.57
N SER A 131 4.03 5.65 -7.72
CA SER A 131 4.47 6.99 -7.31
C SER A 131 5.04 7.78 -8.50
N ALA A 132 5.91 7.16 -9.30
CA ALA A 132 6.50 7.81 -10.47
C ALA A 132 5.45 8.18 -11.54
N ASP A 133 4.52 7.26 -11.87
CA ASP A 133 3.46 7.49 -12.85
C ASP A 133 2.44 8.56 -12.38
N ALA A 134 2.35 8.78 -11.07
CA ALA A 134 1.55 9.85 -10.47
C ALA A 134 2.31 11.18 -10.31
N GLY A 135 3.61 11.21 -10.57
CA GLY A 135 4.46 12.37 -10.33
C GLY A 135 4.71 12.64 -8.83
N LEU A 136 4.47 11.65 -7.97
CA LEU A 136 4.73 11.77 -6.55
C LEU A 136 6.21 11.57 -6.26
N ARG A 137 6.82 12.52 -5.57
CA ARG A 137 8.19 12.39 -5.07
C ARG A 137 8.23 11.33 -3.97
N LEU A 138 9.03 10.27 -4.18
CA LEU A 138 9.25 9.20 -3.22
C LEU A 138 10.72 9.20 -2.80
N LEU A 139 10.98 9.48 -1.52
CA LEU A 139 12.30 9.48 -0.91
C LEU A 139 12.51 8.17 -0.15
N ARG A 140 13.72 7.63 -0.23
CA ARG A 140 14.12 6.42 0.50
C ARG A 140 15.36 6.67 1.32
N TRP A 141 15.27 6.41 2.62
CA TRP A 141 16.39 6.55 3.53
C TRP A 141 16.66 5.22 4.23
N HIS A 142 17.93 4.91 4.38
CA HIS A 142 18.33 3.68 5.04
C HIS A 142 18.30 3.85 6.57
N VAL A 143 17.82 2.84 7.31
CA VAL A 143 17.72 2.85 8.79
C VAL A 143 19.03 3.21 9.50
N ARG A 144 20.19 2.82 8.92
CA ARG A 144 21.53 3.07 9.48
C ARG A 144 22.11 4.45 9.08
N ALA A 145 21.45 5.16 8.18
CA ALA A 145 21.92 6.44 7.62
C ALA A 145 20.78 7.47 7.56
N LEU A 146 20.06 7.64 8.66
CA LEU A 146 18.98 8.60 8.75
C LEU A 146 19.53 10.04 8.58
N PRO A 147 18.95 10.85 7.67
CA PRO A 147 19.39 12.21 7.43
C PRO A 147 19.20 13.09 8.67
N THR A 148 20.00 14.13 8.75
CA THR A 148 19.82 15.20 9.75
C THR A 148 18.58 16.04 9.45
N GLU A 149 18.08 16.81 10.41
CA GLU A 149 16.94 17.72 10.22
C GLU A 149 17.19 18.74 9.11
N VAL A 150 18.42 19.25 9.01
CA VAL A 150 18.82 20.18 7.93
C VAL A 150 18.76 19.48 6.56
N ALA A 151 19.31 18.28 6.46
CA ALA A 151 19.28 17.50 5.22
C ALA A 151 17.85 17.14 4.80
N ILE A 152 17.00 16.73 5.75
CA ILE A 152 15.57 16.47 5.53
C ILE A 152 14.90 17.70 4.92
N ARG A 153 15.09 18.86 5.55
CA ARG A 153 14.49 20.11 5.08
C ARG A 153 14.96 20.48 3.67
N GLN A 154 16.27 20.42 3.44
CA GLN A 154 16.85 20.71 2.14
C GLN A 154 16.32 19.76 1.06
N GLU A 155 16.32 18.45 1.33
CA GLU A 155 15.89 17.45 0.37
C GLU A 155 14.40 17.54 0.09
N LEU A 156 13.53 17.71 1.08
CA LEU A 156 12.08 17.76 0.91
C LEU A 156 11.58 19.06 0.29
N LEU A 157 12.18 20.19 0.60
CA LEU A 157 11.75 21.51 0.12
C LEU A 157 12.53 21.99 -1.10
N ALA A 158 13.57 21.27 -1.55
CA ALA A 158 14.20 21.54 -2.83
C ALA A 158 13.17 21.44 -3.97
N PRO A 159 13.21 22.33 -4.96
CA PRO A 159 12.38 22.19 -6.13
C PRO A 159 12.59 20.81 -6.77
N PRO A 160 11.53 20.16 -7.30
CA PRO A 160 11.67 18.85 -7.90
C PRO A 160 12.68 18.92 -9.04
N VAL A 161 13.70 18.06 -8.98
CA VAL A 161 14.62 17.89 -10.10
C VAL A 161 13.80 17.38 -11.27
N PRO A 162 13.77 18.07 -12.43
CA PRO A 162 13.02 17.60 -13.59
C PRO A 162 13.47 16.18 -13.91
N ALA A 163 12.50 15.28 -14.05
CA ALA A 163 12.78 13.90 -14.46
C ALA A 163 13.61 13.91 -15.74
N PRO A 164 14.63 13.06 -15.87
CA PRO A 164 15.41 12.98 -17.11
C PRO A 164 14.42 12.74 -18.26
N VAL A 165 14.43 13.63 -19.24
CA VAL A 165 13.63 13.52 -20.46
C VAL A 165 14.02 12.19 -21.11
N GLN A 166 13.16 11.18 -20.96
CA GLN A 166 13.29 9.96 -21.73
C GLN A 166 13.06 10.37 -23.20
N ASN A 167 14.13 10.59 -23.93
CA ASN A 167 14.07 10.78 -25.36
C ASN A 167 13.30 9.62 -25.96
N ALA A 168 12.10 9.91 -26.45
CA ALA A 168 11.29 8.98 -27.22
C ALA A 168 12.17 8.57 -28.43
N VAL A 169 12.74 7.37 -28.36
CA VAL A 169 13.39 6.75 -29.50
C VAL A 169 12.30 6.58 -30.55
N SER A 170 12.32 7.52 -31.51
CA SER A 170 11.50 7.51 -32.71
C SER A 170 11.69 6.13 -33.37
N ARG A 171 10.68 5.27 -33.27
CA ARG A 171 10.57 4.09 -34.13
C ARG A 171 10.29 4.59 -35.55
N LYS A 172 11.36 4.91 -36.27
CA LYS A 172 11.32 5.13 -37.71
C LYS A 172 10.81 3.83 -38.35
N GLY A 173 9.66 3.92 -38.99
CA GLY A 173 9.03 2.85 -39.72
C GLY A 173 9.98 2.27 -40.77
N LYS A 174 10.06 0.96 -40.86
CA LYS A 174 10.40 0.25 -42.08
C LYS A 174 9.12 0.08 -42.87
N GLY A 175 8.89 1.03 -43.79
CA GLY A 175 7.97 0.84 -44.88
C GLY A 175 8.69 0.17 -46.03
N ALA A 176 8.03 -0.78 -46.60
CA ALA A 176 7.85 -1.22 -47.98
C ALA A 176 9.07 -1.22 -48.91
N ALA A 177 9.46 -2.36 -49.35
CA ALA A 177 9.55 -2.75 -50.76
C ALA A 177 9.41 -4.27 -50.87
#